data_0b1e060b54e856e75fb6d228fe5ee2e5
#
_entry.id   0b1e060b54e856e75fb6d228fe5ee2e5
#
_cell.length_a   1.000
_cell.length_b   1.000
_cell.length_c   1.000
_cell.angle_alpha   90.00
_cell.angle_beta   90.00
_cell.angle_gamma   90.00
#
_symmetry.space_group_name_H-M   'P 1'
#
loop_
_entity.id
_entity.type
_entity.pdbx_description
1 polymer ?
#
loop_
_entity_poly.entity_id
_entity_poly.type
_entity_poly.pdbx_seq_one_letter_code
_entity_poly.pdbx_strand_id
1 'polypeptide(L)' 'MFTIEDYEIVITPSPEKGEHWLYVRFPDIPEIMTGGSSIDEAIVNAKEAFACHIEALQKQGKELPVPSPRKVCA' A
#
# COMPACT_ATOMS: atom_id res chain seq x y z
N MET A 1 -2.26 17.02 4.80
CA MET A 1 -1.43 15.98 4.17
C MET A 1 -2.00 14.60 4.50
N PHE A 2 -2.08 13.72 3.52
CA PHE A 2 -2.61 12.39 3.73
C PHE A 2 -1.54 11.47 4.33
N THR A 3 -1.98 10.51 5.12
CA THR A 3 -1.11 9.48 5.69
C THR A 3 -1.51 8.12 5.15
N ILE A 4 -0.71 7.11 5.45
CA ILE A 4 -1.01 5.76 4.99
C ILE A 4 -2.39 5.28 5.46
N GLU A 5 -2.84 5.77 6.61
CA GLU A 5 -4.13 5.37 7.17
C GLU A 5 -5.32 5.94 6.41
N ASP A 6 -5.09 6.94 5.57
CA ASP A 6 -6.14 7.54 4.76
C ASP A 6 -6.45 6.73 3.50
N TYR A 7 -5.61 5.77 3.15
CA TYR A 7 -5.74 5.00 1.92
C TYR A 7 -6.21 3.58 2.20
N GLU A 8 -6.93 3.02 1.23
CA GLU A 8 -7.26 1.62 1.27
C GLU A 8 -6.01 0.78 1.01
N ILE A 9 -5.84 -0.27 1.79
CA ILE A 9 -4.74 -1.21 1.64
C ILE A 9 -5.35 -2.60 1.42
N VAL A 10 -4.95 -3.26 0.35
CA VAL A 10 -5.43 -4.60 0.05
C VAL A 10 -4.27 -5.57 0.19
N ILE A 11 -4.47 -6.58 1.04
CA ILE A 11 -3.48 -7.64 1.25
C ILE A 11 -4.06 -8.93 0.69
N THR A 12 -3.34 -9.52 -0.25
CA THR A 12 -3.80 -10.72 -0.96
C THR A 12 -2.75 -11.81 -0.86
N PRO A 13 -3.12 -13.02 -0.42
CA PRO A 13 -2.16 -14.12 -0.41
C PRO A 13 -1.76 -14.49 -1.84
N SER A 14 -0.49 -14.91 -1.99
CA SER A 14 0.02 -15.36 -3.27
C SER A 14 -0.74 -16.61 -3.71
N PRO A 15 -1.13 -16.70 -4.99
CA PRO A 15 -1.78 -17.89 -5.50
C PRO A 15 -0.80 -19.04 -5.79
N GLU A 16 0.49 -18.81 -5.71
CA GLU A 16 1.47 -19.82 -6.03
C GLU A 16 1.60 -20.85 -4.92
N LYS A 17 1.71 -22.09 -5.31
CA LYS A 17 1.81 -23.19 -4.36
C LYS A 17 3.11 -23.14 -3.56
N GLY A 18 2.98 -23.39 -2.27
CA GLY A 18 4.12 -23.57 -1.39
C GLY A 18 4.77 -22.28 -0.91
N GLU A 19 4.23 -21.16 -1.28
CA GLU A 19 4.78 -19.89 -0.83
C GLU A 19 3.86 -19.20 0.18
N HIS A 20 4.45 -18.78 1.27
CA HIS A 20 3.77 -17.96 2.25
C HIS A 20 4.11 -16.49 1.98
N TRP A 21 3.53 -15.97 0.91
CA TRP A 21 3.78 -14.58 0.51
C TRP A 21 2.47 -13.84 0.42
N LEU A 22 2.45 -12.64 0.96
CA LEU A 22 1.30 -11.75 0.92
C LEU A 22 1.65 -10.54 0.09
N TYR A 23 0.84 -10.24 -0.91
CA TYR A 23 0.99 -9.04 -1.72
C TYR A 23 0.19 -7.91 -1.13
N VAL A 24 0.78 -6.72 -1.12
CA VAL A 24 0.12 -5.51 -0.65
C VAL A 24 0.03 -4.54 -1.82
N ARG A 25 -1.15 -3.99 -2.01
CA ARG A 25 -1.34 -2.94 -2.99
C ARG A 25 -2.23 -1.85 -2.44
N PHE A 26 -2.08 -0.68 -3.02
CA PHE A 26 -2.90 0.49 -2.70
C PHE A 26 -3.72 0.82 -3.94
N PRO A 27 -5.04 0.58 -3.95
CA PRO A 27 -5.84 0.84 -5.16
C PRO A 27 -5.73 2.28 -5.67
N ASP A 28 -5.58 3.25 -4.76
CA ASP A 28 -5.45 4.65 -5.15
C ASP A 28 -4.04 5.04 -5.57
N ILE A 29 -3.06 4.19 -5.29
CA ILE A 29 -1.65 4.42 -5.64
C ILE A 29 -1.11 3.15 -6.31
N PRO A 30 -1.47 2.92 -7.59
CA PRO A 30 -1.10 1.67 -8.26
C PRO A 30 0.40 1.50 -8.46
N GLU A 31 1.19 2.57 -8.31
CA GLU A 31 2.64 2.49 -8.41
C GLU A 31 3.27 1.74 -7.24
N ILE A 32 2.58 1.67 -6.10
CA ILE A 32 3.10 0.96 -4.95
C ILE A 32 2.67 -0.50 -5.02
N MET A 33 3.67 -1.38 -5.02
CA MET A 33 3.45 -2.81 -4.94
C MET A 33 4.52 -3.40 -4.03
N THR A 34 4.10 -4.06 -2.99
CA THR A 34 5.02 -4.65 -2.03
C THR A 34 4.40 -5.91 -1.43
N GLY A 35 5.04 -6.49 -0.44
CA GLY A 35 4.53 -7.68 0.20
C GLY A 35 5.43 -8.13 1.33
N GLY A 36 5.10 -9.28 1.88
CA GLY A 36 5.87 -9.87 2.96
C GLY A 36 5.49 -11.31 3.18
N SER A 37 6.26 -11.99 4.02
CA SER A 37 6.04 -13.39 4.34
C SER A 37 5.03 -13.58 5.49
N SER A 38 4.60 -12.48 6.10
CA SER A 38 3.58 -12.48 7.14
C SER A 38 2.81 -11.16 7.06
N ILE A 39 1.68 -11.09 7.76
CA ILE A 39 0.90 -9.86 7.80
C ILE A 39 1.73 -8.72 8.41
N ASP A 40 2.43 -9.00 9.50
CA ASP A 40 3.26 -7.99 10.16
C ASP A 40 4.35 -7.46 9.23
N GLU A 41 5.03 -8.36 8.53
CA GLU A 41 6.06 -7.97 7.57
C GLU A 41 5.49 -7.19 6.40
N ALA A 42 4.35 -7.65 5.89
CA ALA A 42 3.67 -6.97 4.79
C ALA A 42 3.29 -5.54 5.17
N ILE A 43 2.82 -5.33 6.39
CA ILE A 43 2.46 -3.99 6.87
C ILE A 43 3.70 -3.10 7.01
N VAL A 44 4.77 -3.63 7.57
CA VAL A 44 6.03 -2.89 7.71
C VAL A 44 6.54 -2.46 6.32
N ASN A 45 6.55 -3.40 5.38
CA ASN A 45 7.01 -3.10 4.02
C ASN A 45 6.08 -2.11 3.31
N ALA A 46 4.78 -2.19 3.57
CA ALA A 46 3.83 -1.25 3.00
C ALA A 46 4.10 0.17 3.51
N LYS A 47 4.39 0.33 4.79
CA LYS A 47 4.71 1.63 5.36
C LYS A 47 5.98 2.21 4.75
N GLU A 48 7.01 1.39 4.57
CA GLU A 48 8.25 1.83 3.95
C GLU A 48 8.05 2.21 2.49
N ALA A 49 7.31 1.41 1.74
CA ALA A 49 7.03 1.69 0.33
C ALA A 49 6.22 2.98 0.18
N PHE A 50 5.25 3.19 1.05
CA PHE A 50 4.45 4.40 1.05
C PHE A 50 5.32 5.63 1.33
N ALA A 51 6.18 5.56 2.34
CA ALA A 51 7.08 6.66 2.69
C ALA A 51 8.03 7.00 1.53
N CYS A 52 8.58 5.98 0.89
CA CYS A 52 9.46 6.18 -0.27
C CYS A 52 8.72 6.83 -1.43
N HIS A 53 7.48 6.42 -1.66
CA HIS A 53 6.67 6.98 -2.75
C HIS A 53 6.34 8.46 -2.50
N ILE A 54 5.97 8.79 -1.26
CA ILE A 54 5.71 10.17 -0.89
C ILE A 54 6.95 11.04 -1.10
N GLU A 55 8.11 10.56 -0.67
CA GLU A 55 9.35 11.29 -0.83
C GLU A 55 9.66 11.53 -2.31
N ALA A 56 9.45 10.52 -3.13
CA ALA A 56 9.67 10.65 -4.57
C ALA A 56 8.73 11.68 -5.19
N LEU A 57 7.46 11.68 -4.79
CA LEU A 57 6.48 12.66 -5.28
C LEU A 57 6.86 14.07 -4.87
N GLN A 58 7.30 14.26 -3.63
CA GLN A 58 7.73 15.57 -3.14
C GLN A 58 8.91 16.11 -3.93
N LYS A 59 9.87 15.24 -4.25
CA LYS A 59 11.03 15.64 -5.06
C LYS A 59 10.64 16.03 -6.48
N GLN A 60 9.56 15.44 -7.00
CA GLN A 60 9.05 15.75 -8.33
C GLN A 60 8.07 16.91 -8.33
N GLY A 61 7.76 17.45 -7.16
CA GLY A 61 6.76 18.50 -7.05
C GLY A 61 5.33 18.05 -7.33
N LYS A 62 5.08 16.76 -7.20
CA LYS A 62 3.76 16.19 -7.43
C LYS A 62 2.99 16.02 -6.14
N GLU A 63 1.68 16.06 -6.24
CA GLU A 63 0.80 15.85 -5.09
C GLU A 63 0.42 14.38 -4.97
N LEU A 64 0.11 13.97 -3.74
CA LEU A 64 -0.43 12.64 -3.49
C LEU A 64 -1.82 12.49 -4.09
N PRO A 65 -2.17 11.29 -4.59
CA PRO A 65 -3.54 11.03 -5.01
C PRO A 65 -4.51 11.22 -3.85
N VAL A 66 -5.70 11.70 -4.16
CA VAL A 66 -6.76 11.83 -3.15
C VAL A 66 -7.28 10.44 -2.81
N PRO A 67 -7.34 10.08 -1.51
CA PRO A 67 -7.91 8.78 -1.13
C PRO A 67 -9.36 8.65 -1.56
N SER A 68 -9.71 7.46 -2.04
CA SER A 68 -11.11 7.19 -2.38
C SER A 68 -11.96 7.12 -1.13
N PRO A 69 -13.23 7.59 -1.19
CA PRO A 69 -14.12 7.45 -0.05
C PRO A 69 -14.29 5.99 0.32
N ARG A 70 -14.18 5.71 1.61
CA ARG A 70 -14.41 4.35 2.10
C ARG A 70 -15.91 4.06 2.07
N LYS A 71 -16.25 2.93 1.49
CA LYS A 71 -17.61 2.43 1.62
C LYS A 71 -17.76 1.85 3.00
N VAL A 72 -18.66 2.43 3.77
CA VAL A 72 -18.99 1.87 5.07
C VAL A 72 -19.92 0.70 4.81
N CYS A 73 -19.42 -0.49 5.05
CA CYS A 73 -20.27 -1.67 5.01
C CYS A 73 -21.14 -1.68 6.26
N ALA A 74 -22.38 -1.46 6.07
CA ALA A 74 -23.33 -1.55 7.17
C ALA A 74 -23.60 -3.02 7.50
#